data_f162b15015a3137741c56a964eae02ec
#
_entry.id   f162b15015a3137741c56a964eae02ec
#
_cell.length_a   1.000
_cell.length_b   1.000
_cell.length_c   1.000
_cell.angle_alpha   90.00
_cell.angle_beta   90.00
_cell.angle_gamma   90.00
#
_symmetry.space_group_name_H-M   'P 1'
#
loop_
_entity.id
_entity.type
_entity.pdbx_description
1 polymer ?
#
loop_
_entity_poly.entity_id
_entity_poly.type
_entity_poly.pdbx_seq_one_letter_code
_entity_poly.pdbx_strand_id
1 'polypeptide(L)'
;MIQKKHPSALETFDEMIVRAKGKKIVVFLDYDGTLSNIVPNPDEAFMSKKMRRVVSEVARCFPTAIISGRSRDKVYGFVKLDDIYYAGSHGLDIAAPFQCQNRPVDKNGEEVVRFQPAQIYQPLIYKILDVLKEETNGIKGVMLENNKFCVSVHFRHVSDKDFPVLEEVVKSLVDDLGEFRLSEGKKVFEIRPDIEWDKGHALEYLLETLGYGSSNDVLPIYIGDDRTDEDAFKAIKKRGKGYSIVVSSSPKKDTMASYSLRSPSDVKKFLSRLVTWKNNSDPS
;
A
#
# COMPACT_ATOMS: atom_id res chain seq x y z
N MET A 1 9.49 -16.93 29.19
CA MET A 1 8.64 -15.88 28.59
C MET A 1 8.21 -16.35 27.23
N ILE A 2 6.91 -16.51 26.96
CA ILE A 2 6.39 -16.84 25.63
C ILE A 2 6.65 -15.60 24.76
N GLN A 3 7.57 -15.72 23.82
CA GLN A 3 7.88 -14.65 22.86
C GLN A 3 6.59 -14.36 22.08
N LYS A 4 6.06 -13.14 22.15
CA LYS A 4 4.90 -12.73 21.34
C LYS A 4 5.28 -12.94 19.88
N LYS A 5 4.44 -13.62 19.10
CA LYS A 5 4.69 -13.99 17.70
C LYS A 5 5.01 -12.78 16.83
N HIS A 6 4.51 -11.58 17.18
CA HIS A 6 4.73 -10.29 16.51
C HIS A 6 4.90 -9.21 17.58
N PRO A 7 6.13 -8.96 18.06
CA PRO A 7 6.39 -7.93 19.07
C PRO A 7 6.02 -6.53 18.56
N SER A 8 5.73 -5.63 19.49
CA SER A 8 5.45 -4.23 19.16
C SER A 8 6.71 -3.55 18.60
N ALA A 9 6.60 -2.95 17.39
CA ALA A 9 7.69 -2.21 16.79
C ALA A 9 8.09 -0.97 17.62
N LEU A 10 7.20 -0.45 18.47
CA LEU A 10 7.53 0.64 19.40
C LEU A 10 8.30 0.13 20.64
N GLU A 11 7.97 -1.04 21.15
CA GLU A 11 8.65 -1.64 22.31
C GLU A 11 10.05 -2.15 21.95
N THR A 12 10.20 -2.70 20.73
CA THR A 12 11.49 -3.25 20.22
C THR A 12 12.26 -2.27 19.36
N PHE A 13 11.87 -1.00 19.33
CA PHE A 13 12.45 0.00 18.42
C PHE A 13 13.98 0.10 18.53
N ASP A 14 14.51 0.13 19.74
CA ASP A 14 15.95 0.31 19.97
C ASP A 14 16.76 -0.89 19.45
N GLU A 15 16.22 -2.11 19.58
CA GLU A 15 16.82 -3.32 18.98
C GLU A 15 16.78 -3.28 17.45
N MET A 16 15.64 -2.82 16.87
CA MET A 16 15.50 -2.67 15.43
C MET A 16 16.54 -1.69 14.87
N ILE A 17 16.74 -0.57 15.53
CA ILE A 17 17.69 0.46 15.11
C ILE A 17 19.15 0.01 15.23
N VAL A 18 19.49 -0.72 16.27
CA VAL A 18 20.84 -1.32 16.39
C VAL A 18 21.14 -2.22 15.18
N ARG A 19 20.18 -3.04 14.74
CA ARG A 19 20.33 -3.90 13.55
C ARG A 19 20.31 -3.12 12.23
N ALA A 20 19.71 -1.94 12.21
CA ALA A 20 19.65 -1.06 11.06
C ALA A 20 20.90 -0.20 10.86
N LYS A 21 21.79 -0.15 11.87
CA LYS A 21 23.00 0.68 11.82
C LYS A 21 23.88 0.29 10.63
N GLY A 22 24.29 1.29 9.85
CA GLY A 22 25.08 1.09 8.63
C GLY A 22 24.30 0.59 7.42
N LYS A 23 22.97 0.43 7.51
CA LYS A 23 22.10 0.05 6.40
C LYS A 23 21.42 1.27 5.78
N LYS A 24 21.12 1.16 4.48
CA LYS A 24 20.30 2.14 3.77
C LYS A 24 18.83 1.78 3.96
N ILE A 25 18.14 2.56 4.79
CA ILE A 25 16.71 2.34 5.04
C ILE A 25 15.89 2.88 3.88
N VAL A 26 14.89 2.10 3.44
CA VAL A 26 13.84 2.50 2.48
C VAL A 26 12.49 2.26 3.15
N VAL A 27 11.60 3.25 3.14
CA VAL A 27 10.32 3.18 3.85
C VAL A 27 9.18 3.02 2.86
N PHE A 28 8.38 1.97 3.04
CA PHE A 28 7.18 1.68 2.28
C PHE A 28 5.97 1.73 3.20
N LEU A 29 4.96 2.47 2.81
CA LEU A 29 3.78 2.73 3.63
C LEU A 29 2.52 2.41 2.85
N ASP A 30 1.64 1.60 3.41
CA ASP A 30 0.27 1.56 2.96
C ASP A 30 -0.48 2.82 3.43
N TYR A 31 -1.65 3.10 2.85
CA TYR A 31 -2.41 4.31 3.12
C TYR A 31 -3.57 4.09 4.11
N ASP A 32 -4.57 3.28 3.71
CA ASP A 32 -5.81 3.09 4.47
C ASP A 32 -5.59 2.19 5.68
N GLY A 33 -5.96 2.63 6.88
CA GLY A 33 -5.69 1.88 8.11
C GLY A 33 -4.24 2.01 8.62
N THR A 34 -3.34 2.57 7.81
CA THR A 34 -1.92 2.76 8.12
C THR A 34 -1.56 4.24 8.32
N LEU A 35 -1.75 5.09 7.32
CA LEU A 35 -1.51 6.54 7.40
C LEU A 35 -2.78 7.33 7.71
N SER A 36 -3.93 6.81 7.32
CA SER A 36 -5.25 7.35 7.66
C SER A 36 -6.07 6.31 8.42
N ASN A 37 -7.06 6.76 9.18
CA ASN A 37 -8.04 5.83 9.75
C ASN A 37 -8.94 5.26 8.64
N ILE A 38 -9.41 4.03 8.82
CA ILE A 38 -10.49 3.48 8.01
C ILE A 38 -11.76 4.27 8.33
N VAL A 39 -12.38 4.84 7.30
CA VAL A 39 -13.60 5.64 7.39
C VAL A 39 -14.74 5.01 6.60
N PRO A 40 -16.02 5.27 6.93
CA PRO A 40 -17.16 4.73 6.19
C PRO A 40 -17.20 5.17 4.72
N ASN A 41 -16.93 6.46 4.48
CA ASN A 41 -16.87 7.03 3.13
C ASN A 41 -15.40 7.06 2.65
N PRO A 42 -15.03 6.29 1.61
CA PRO A 42 -13.66 6.25 1.12
C PRO A 42 -13.12 7.60 0.63
N ASP A 43 -13.99 8.55 0.24
CA ASP A 43 -13.57 9.88 -0.20
C ASP A 43 -13.16 10.80 0.96
N GLU A 44 -13.45 10.40 2.20
CA GLU A 44 -13.13 11.15 3.42
C GLU A 44 -11.89 10.64 4.16
N ALA A 45 -11.16 9.69 3.59
CA ALA A 45 -9.97 9.10 4.20
C ALA A 45 -8.76 10.06 4.19
N PHE A 46 -8.93 11.29 4.62
CA PHE A 46 -7.87 12.30 4.60
C PHE A 46 -6.78 12.02 5.62
N MET A 47 -5.54 12.17 5.18
CA MET A 47 -4.39 12.15 6.10
C MET A 47 -4.40 13.39 7.01
N SER A 48 -4.20 13.19 8.31
CA SER A 48 -4.09 14.29 9.26
C SER A 48 -2.87 15.17 8.97
N LYS A 49 -2.96 16.47 9.26
CA LYS A 49 -1.82 17.41 9.13
C LYS A 49 -0.57 16.93 9.90
N LYS A 50 -0.78 16.32 11.08
CA LYS A 50 0.32 15.80 11.93
C LYS A 50 0.98 14.58 11.29
N MET A 51 0.21 13.66 10.68
CA MET A 51 0.75 12.51 9.97
C MET A 51 1.52 12.96 8.72
N ARG A 52 0.94 13.86 7.92
CA ARG A 52 1.60 14.40 6.72
C ARG A 52 2.96 15.03 7.04
N ARG A 53 3.05 15.80 8.13
CA ARG A 53 4.33 16.38 8.57
C ARG A 53 5.37 15.29 8.85
N VAL A 54 4.98 14.25 9.59
CA VAL A 54 5.90 13.16 9.93
C VAL A 54 6.33 12.39 8.69
N VAL A 55 5.42 12.09 7.75
CA VAL A 55 5.76 11.43 6.47
C VAL A 55 6.71 12.29 5.64
N SER A 56 6.50 13.61 5.60
CA SER A 56 7.43 14.53 4.93
C SER A 56 8.82 14.53 5.60
N GLU A 57 8.89 14.49 6.92
CA GLU A 57 10.16 14.39 7.65
C GLU A 57 10.87 13.04 7.37
N VAL A 58 10.11 11.94 7.27
CA VAL A 58 10.64 10.61 6.87
C VAL A 58 11.20 10.66 5.44
N ALA A 59 10.49 11.27 4.51
CA ALA A 59 10.90 11.38 3.12
C ALA A 59 12.20 12.17 2.93
N ARG A 60 12.45 13.17 3.79
CA ARG A 60 13.73 13.90 3.80
C ARG A 60 14.91 13.06 4.30
N CYS A 61 14.63 12.07 5.17
CA CYS A 61 15.65 11.22 5.77
C CYS A 61 15.89 9.94 4.98
N PHE A 62 14.86 9.42 4.30
CA PHE A 62 14.85 8.10 3.66
C PHE A 62 14.06 8.10 2.36
N PRO A 63 14.50 7.38 1.31
CA PRO A 63 13.65 7.08 0.18
C PRO A 63 12.33 6.49 0.68
N THR A 64 11.21 7.09 0.27
CA THR A 64 9.89 6.76 0.81
C THR A 64 8.90 6.55 -0.32
N ALA A 65 8.08 5.50 -0.22
CA ALA A 65 7.01 5.19 -1.14
C ALA A 65 5.68 4.93 -0.40
N ILE A 66 4.57 5.33 -1.01
CA ILE A 66 3.23 4.90 -0.59
C ILE A 66 2.71 3.90 -1.63
N ILE A 67 2.28 2.71 -1.15
CA ILE A 67 1.70 1.64 -1.97
C ILE A 67 0.27 1.39 -1.50
N SER A 68 -0.73 1.67 -2.34
CA SER A 68 -2.15 1.64 -1.97
C SER A 68 -3.01 0.94 -3.02
N GLY A 69 -4.15 0.39 -2.61
CA GLY A 69 -5.21 -0.11 -3.51
C GLY A 69 -5.90 1.01 -4.28
N ARG A 70 -5.91 2.23 -3.75
CA ARG A 70 -6.50 3.40 -4.42
C ARG A 70 -5.74 3.81 -5.66
N SER A 71 -6.40 4.55 -6.56
CA SER A 71 -5.70 5.20 -7.67
C SER A 71 -4.60 6.13 -7.14
N ARG A 72 -3.48 6.19 -7.86
CA ARG A 72 -2.34 7.04 -7.51
C ARG A 72 -2.72 8.51 -7.34
N ASP A 73 -3.56 9.02 -8.23
CA ASP A 73 -3.99 10.43 -8.21
C ASP A 73 -4.84 10.74 -6.97
N LYS A 74 -5.69 9.78 -6.53
CA LYS A 74 -6.48 9.92 -5.30
C LYS A 74 -5.60 9.92 -4.05
N VAL A 75 -4.63 9.01 -3.97
CA VAL A 75 -3.66 8.98 -2.87
C VAL A 75 -2.84 10.26 -2.83
N TYR A 76 -2.34 10.72 -3.99
CA TYR A 76 -1.64 12.01 -4.07
C TYR A 76 -2.51 13.17 -3.59
N GLY A 77 -3.79 13.21 -3.98
CA GLY A 77 -4.75 14.23 -3.52
C GLY A 77 -4.90 14.29 -1.99
N PHE A 78 -4.80 13.14 -1.31
CA PHE A 78 -4.86 13.04 0.15
C PHE A 78 -3.54 13.38 0.83
N VAL A 79 -2.42 12.99 0.24
CA VAL A 79 -1.07 13.11 0.83
C VAL A 79 -0.41 14.44 0.50
N LYS A 80 -0.40 14.87 -0.76
CA LYS A 80 0.17 16.13 -1.28
C LYS A 80 1.64 16.33 -0.86
N LEU A 81 2.47 15.32 -1.13
CA LEU A 81 3.93 15.35 -0.98
C LEU A 81 4.55 15.01 -2.33
N ASP A 82 5.44 15.87 -2.83
CA ASP A 82 6.02 15.77 -4.19
C ASP A 82 7.36 15.00 -4.22
N ASP A 83 7.90 14.70 -3.05
CA ASP A 83 9.23 14.12 -2.82
C ASP A 83 9.21 12.62 -2.47
N ILE A 84 8.06 11.95 -2.69
CA ILE A 84 7.88 10.50 -2.45
C ILE A 84 7.38 9.77 -3.69
N TYR A 85 7.62 8.45 -3.72
CA TYR A 85 7.07 7.56 -4.74
C TYR A 85 5.61 7.23 -4.42
N TYR A 86 4.78 7.13 -5.46
CA TYR A 86 3.40 6.70 -5.36
C TYR A 86 3.15 5.48 -6.22
N ALA A 87 2.62 4.43 -5.62
CA ALA A 87 2.18 3.22 -6.27
C ALA A 87 0.69 3.01 -5.98
N GLY A 88 -0.16 3.37 -6.93
CA GLY A 88 -1.62 3.19 -6.87
C GLY A 88 -2.06 1.85 -7.44
N SER A 89 -3.34 1.49 -7.25
CA SER A 89 -3.95 0.26 -7.77
C SER A 89 -3.14 -1.00 -7.41
N HIS A 90 -2.74 -1.15 -6.14
CA HIS A 90 -1.86 -2.21 -5.63
C HIS A 90 -0.48 -2.29 -6.33
N GLY A 91 0.02 -1.15 -6.78
CA GLY A 91 1.30 -1.08 -7.47
C GLY A 91 1.20 -1.17 -9.00
N LEU A 92 0.00 -1.20 -9.58
CA LEU A 92 -0.20 -1.21 -11.03
C LEU A 92 -0.01 0.18 -11.68
N ASP A 93 0.11 1.25 -10.89
CA ASP A 93 0.41 2.61 -11.35
C ASP A 93 1.49 3.25 -10.47
N ILE A 94 2.75 3.08 -10.84
CA ILE A 94 3.90 3.62 -10.11
C ILE A 94 4.42 4.87 -10.80
N ALA A 95 4.68 5.93 -10.02
CA ALA A 95 5.35 7.13 -10.50
C ALA A 95 6.46 7.58 -9.56
N ALA A 96 7.55 8.04 -10.14
CA ALA A 96 8.66 8.66 -9.43
C ALA A 96 8.27 10.06 -8.88
N PRO A 97 8.95 10.54 -7.83
CA PRO A 97 8.80 11.90 -7.33
C PRO A 97 9.07 12.94 -8.42
N PHE A 98 8.34 14.07 -8.41
CA PHE A 98 8.54 15.16 -9.36
C PHE A 98 9.95 15.78 -9.28
N GLN A 99 10.59 15.75 -8.12
CA GLN A 99 11.90 16.36 -7.85
C GLN A 99 13.06 15.36 -7.86
N CYS A 100 12.86 14.16 -8.38
CA CYS A 100 13.93 13.17 -8.41
C CYS A 100 15.01 13.59 -9.42
N GLN A 101 16.21 13.92 -8.93
CA GLN A 101 17.37 14.27 -9.77
C GLN A 101 17.90 13.05 -10.56
N ASN A 102 17.69 11.84 -10.03
CA ASN A 102 18.02 10.58 -10.69
C ASN A 102 16.72 9.84 -11.01
N ARG A 103 16.05 10.24 -12.09
CA ARG A 103 14.87 9.49 -12.56
C ARG A 103 15.31 8.12 -13.05
N PRO A 104 14.55 7.07 -12.72
CA PRO A 104 14.84 5.74 -13.23
C PRO A 104 14.86 5.78 -14.76
N VAL A 105 15.83 5.12 -15.36
CA VAL A 105 15.90 4.91 -16.80
C VAL A 105 15.50 3.47 -17.11
N ASP A 106 14.83 3.26 -18.23
CA ASP A 106 14.51 1.93 -18.74
C ASP A 106 15.74 1.26 -19.38
N LYS A 107 15.53 0.08 -19.96
CA LYS A 107 16.58 -0.69 -20.67
C LYS A 107 17.20 0.05 -21.85
N ASN A 108 16.54 1.12 -22.34
CA ASN A 108 16.97 1.93 -23.47
C ASN A 108 17.63 3.24 -23.01
N GLY A 109 17.71 3.48 -21.70
CA GLY A 109 18.25 4.73 -21.13
C GLY A 109 17.24 5.88 -21.11
N GLU A 110 15.95 5.64 -21.36
CA GLU A 110 14.90 6.65 -21.27
C GLU A 110 14.38 6.81 -19.85
N GLU A 111 14.09 8.04 -19.42
CA GLU A 111 13.52 8.32 -18.09
C GLU A 111 12.16 7.63 -17.90
N VAL A 112 12.08 6.67 -16.99
CA VAL A 112 10.81 6.03 -16.61
C VAL A 112 10.09 6.91 -15.59
N VAL A 113 9.29 7.82 -16.07
CA VAL A 113 8.44 8.68 -15.21
C VAL A 113 7.28 7.88 -14.61
N ARG A 114 6.87 6.79 -15.29
CA ARG A 114 5.66 6.03 -14.92
C ARG A 114 5.76 4.57 -15.36
N PHE A 115 5.41 3.65 -14.46
CA PHE A 115 5.32 2.22 -14.73
C PHE A 115 3.87 1.74 -14.57
N GLN A 116 3.28 1.15 -15.61
CA GLN A 116 1.87 0.75 -15.66
C GLN A 116 1.71 -0.61 -16.36
N PRO A 117 2.03 -1.74 -15.68
CA PRO A 117 2.00 -3.07 -16.30
C PRO A 117 0.59 -3.51 -16.75
N ALA A 118 -0.47 -2.91 -16.19
CA ALA A 118 -1.85 -3.22 -16.52
C ALA A 118 -2.50 -2.23 -17.51
N GLN A 119 -1.74 -1.41 -18.24
CA GLN A 119 -2.30 -0.37 -19.11
C GLN A 119 -3.23 -0.93 -20.19
N ILE A 120 -2.95 -2.12 -20.72
CA ILE A 120 -3.77 -2.76 -21.74
C ILE A 120 -5.20 -3.10 -21.26
N TYR A 121 -5.39 -3.29 -19.95
CA TYR A 121 -6.69 -3.62 -19.34
C TYR A 121 -7.56 -2.40 -19.05
N GLN A 122 -7.03 -1.18 -19.16
CA GLN A 122 -7.76 0.03 -18.79
C GLN A 122 -9.10 0.20 -19.51
N PRO A 123 -9.26 -0.09 -20.82
CA PRO A 123 -10.56 -0.04 -21.49
C PRO A 123 -11.58 -1.00 -20.91
N LEU A 124 -11.15 -2.21 -20.46
CA LEU A 124 -12.03 -3.20 -19.84
C LEU A 124 -12.44 -2.76 -18.42
N ILE A 125 -11.56 -2.10 -17.67
CA ILE A 125 -11.88 -1.52 -16.36
C ILE A 125 -13.05 -0.54 -16.46
N TYR A 126 -13.08 0.33 -17.48
CA TYR A 126 -14.20 1.24 -17.70
C TYR A 126 -15.49 0.49 -18.03
N LYS A 127 -15.44 -0.55 -18.87
CA LYS A 127 -16.61 -1.39 -19.18
C LYS A 127 -17.14 -2.10 -17.93
N ILE A 128 -16.26 -2.68 -17.12
CA ILE A 128 -16.63 -3.30 -15.84
C ILE A 128 -17.37 -2.31 -14.95
N LEU A 129 -16.83 -1.10 -14.84
CA LEU A 129 -17.43 -0.05 -14.02
C LEU A 129 -18.83 0.33 -14.52
N ASP A 130 -19.03 0.44 -15.85
CA ASP A 130 -20.31 0.80 -16.42
C ASP A 130 -21.34 -0.33 -16.25
N VAL A 131 -20.98 -1.60 -16.48
CA VAL A 131 -21.84 -2.75 -16.18
C VAL A 131 -22.21 -2.80 -14.71
N LEU A 132 -21.25 -2.63 -13.80
CA LEU A 132 -21.54 -2.61 -12.37
C LEU A 132 -22.50 -1.48 -11.98
N LYS A 133 -22.41 -0.29 -12.58
CA LYS A 133 -23.36 0.82 -12.34
C LYS A 133 -24.78 0.42 -12.73
N GLU A 134 -24.94 -0.25 -13.86
CA GLU A 134 -26.24 -0.71 -14.35
C GLU A 134 -26.81 -1.82 -13.47
N GLU A 135 -26.04 -2.88 -13.25
CA GLU A 135 -26.47 -4.08 -12.52
C GLU A 135 -26.70 -3.84 -11.03
N THR A 136 -25.98 -2.89 -10.42
CA THR A 136 -26.12 -2.58 -8.97
C THR A 136 -27.01 -1.37 -8.69
N ASN A 137 -27.60 -0.73 -9.70
CA ASN A 137 -28.41 0.49 -9.55
C ASN A 137 -29.59 0.32 -8.58
N GLY A 138 -30.16 -0.90 -8.47
CA GLY A 138 -31.25 -1.23 -7.52
C GLY A 138 -30.79 -1.56 -6.11
N ILE A 139 -29.49 -1.71 -5.84
CA ILE A 139 -28.94 -2.16 -4.57
C ILE A 139 -28.49 -0.95 -3.74
N LYS A 140 -29.25 -0.62 -2.71
CA LYS A 140 -28.92 0.53 -1.85
C LYS A 140 -27.64 0.29 -1.04
N GLY A 141 -26.78 1.32 -0.99
CA GLY A 141 -25.57 1.30 -0.17
C GLY A 141 -24.32 0.79 -0.88
N VAL A 142 -24.43 0.36 -2.15
CA VAL A 142 -23.27 0.08 -3.00
C VAL A 142 -22.58 1.38 -3.36
N MET A 143 -21.25 1.39 -3.27
CA MET A 143 -20.42 2.48 -3.77
C MET A 143 -19.33 1.90 -4.66
N LEU A 144 -19.25 2.38 -5.90
CA LEU A 144 -18.28 1.95 -6.88
C LEU A 144 -17.12 2.96 -6.94
N GLU A 145 -15.90 2.46 -6.94
CA GLU A 145 -14.69 3.28 -7.01
C GLU A 145 -13.80 2.82 -8.16
N ASN A 146 -13.51 3.73 -9.10
CA ASN A 146 -12.55 3.50 -10.17
C ASN A 146 -11.13 3.80 -9.65
N ASN A 147 -10.33 2.78 -9.49
CA ASN A 147 -8.93 2.89 -9.09
C ASN A 147 -7.97 2.75 -10.28
N LYS A 148 -8.43 3.11 -11.49
CA LYS A 148 -7.70 3.12 -12.76
C LYS A 148 -7.42 1.74 -13.33
N PHE A 149 -6.75 0.86 -12.60
CA PHE A 149 -6.43 -0.52 -13.00
C PHE A 149 -7.15 -1.58 -12.14
N CYS A 150 -8.03 -1.16 -11.25
CA CYS A 150 -8.96 -2.01 -10.54
C CYS A 150 -10.26 -1.25 -10.24
N VAL A 151 -11.33 -2.00 -10.00
CA VAL A 151 -12.62 -1.47 -9.55
C VAL A 151 -12.88 -1.98 -8.14
N SER A 152 -13.18 -1.07 -7.21
CA SER A 152 -13.61 -1.42 -5.86
C SER A 152 -15.12 -1.27 -5.75
N VAL A 153 -15.78 -2.32 -5.24
CA VAL A 153 -17.22 -2.36 -4.96
C VAL A 153 -17.40 -2.37 -3.45
N HIS A 154 -17.63 -1.21 -2.87
CA HIS A 154 -17.83 -1.08 -1.42
C HIS A 154 -19.25 -1.47 -1.04
N PHE A 155 -19.39 -2.40 -0.08
CA PHE A 155 -20.68 -2.91 0.39
C PHE A 155 -20.92 -2.71 1.89
N ARG A 156 -20.21 -1.77 2.51
CA ARG A 156 -20.34 -1.48 3.95
C ARG A 156 -21.74 -1.07 4.36
N HIS A 157 -22.46 -0.39 3.47
CA HIS A 157 -23.80 0.14 3.71
C HIS A 157 -24.90 -0.68 3.00
N VAL A 158 -24.55 -1.79 2.38
CA VAL A 158 -25.49 -2.74 1.77
C VAL A 158 -26.16 -3.55 2.89
N SER A 159 -27.47 -3.77 2.80
CA SER A 159 -28.20 -4.58 3.75
C SER A 159 -27.80 -6.06 3.63
N ASP A 160 -27.89 -6.82 4.73
CA ASP A 160 -27.61 -8.27 4.70
C ASP A 160 -28.56 -9.03 3.74
N LYS A 161 -29.74 -8.48 3.46
CA LYS A 161 -30.71 -9.04 2.51
C LYS A 161 -30.25 -8.87 1.06
N ASP A 162 -29.65 -7.73 0.72
CA ASP A 162 -29.25 -7.37 -0.63
C ASP A 162 -27.82 -7.84 -0.95
N PHE A 163 -27.03 -8.14 0.09
CA PHE A 163 -25.64 -8.56 -0.08
C PHE A 163 -25.45 -9.80 -0.95
N PRO A 164 -26.25 -10.89 -0.83
CA PRO A 164 -26.10 -12.05 -1.69
C PRO A 164 -26.32 -11.74 -3.18
N VAL A 165 -27.26 -10.83 -3.48
CA VAL A 165 -27.52 -10.39 -4.87
C VAL A 165 -26.33 -9.63 -5.41
N LEU A 166 -25.76 -8.71 -4.63
CA LEU A 166 -24.55 -7.99 -5.01
C LEU A 166 -23.37 -8.94 -5.25
N GLU A 167 -23.18 -9.89 -4.35
CA GLU A 167 -22.11 -10.87 -4.44
C GLU A 167 -22.19 -11.71 -5.70
N GLU A 168 -23.41 -12.16 -6.07
CA GLU A 168 -23.68 -12.92 -7.30
C GLU A 168 -23.38 -12.08 -8.55
N VAL A 169 -23.86 -10.84 -8.61
CA VAL A 169 -23.59 -9.91 -9.72
C VAL A 169 -22.08 -9.73 -9.92
N VAL A 170 -21.35 -9.46 -8.85
CA VAL A 170 -19.90 -9.22 -8.93
C VAL A 170 -19.16 -10.49 -9.35
N LYS A 171 -19.50 -11.66 -8.81
CA LYS A 171 -18.86 -12.93 -9.15
C LYS A 171 -19.12 -13.33 -10.59
N SER A 172 -20.39 -13.29 -11.03
CA SER A 172 -20.78 -13.63 -12.40
C SER A 172 -20.05 -12.75 -13.42
N LEU A 173 -19.97 -11.44 -13.15
CA LEU A 173 -19.25 -10.51 -14.02
C LEU A 173 -17.76 -10.87 -14.14
N VAL A 174 -17.11 -11.24 -13.05
CA VAL A 174 -15.68 -11.59 -13.06
C VAL A 174 -15.46 -12.93 -13.76
N ASP A 175 -16.34 -13.92 -13.53
CA ASP A 175 -16.27 -15.24 -14.18
C ASP A 175 -16.44 -15.14 -15.71
N ASP A 176 -17.33 -14.26 -16.18
CA ASP A 176 -17.55 -14.01 -17.60
C ASP A 176 -16.34 -13.33 -18.29
N LEU A 177 -15.57 -12.57 -17.55
CA LEU A 177 -14.41 -11.84 -18.10
C LEU A 177 -13.16 -12.71 -18.25
N GLY A 178 -12.96 -13.70 -17.38
CA GLY A 178 -11.85 -14.66 -17.41
C GLY A 178 -10.43 -14.09 -17.24
N GLU A 179 -10.23 -12.81 -17.56
CA GLU A 179 -8.94 -12.12 -17.46
C GLU A 179 -8.81 -11.27 -16.17
N PHE A 180 -9.82 -11.34 -15.31
CA PHE A 180 -9.88 -10.61 -14.05
C PHE A 180 -10.04 -11.55 -12.87
N ARG A 181 -9.54 -11.13 -11.74
CA ARG A 181 -9.71 -11.85 -10.46
C ARG A 181 -10.45 -10.99 -9.46
N LEU A 182 -11.25 -11.66 -8.63
CA LEU A 182 -11.95 -11.05 -7.50
C LEU A 182 -11.16 -11.27 -6.22
N SER A 183 -11.00 -10.22 -5.43
CA SER A 183 -10.53 -10.32 -4.05
C SER A 183 -11.46 -9.59 -3.11
N GLU A 184 -11.56 -10.07 -1.86
CA GLU A 184 -12.39 -9.48 -0.82
C GLU A 184 -11.53 -8.86 0.27
N GLY A 185 -11.83 -7.59 0.58
CA GLY A 185 -11.25 -6.83 1.67
C GLY A 185 -12.26 -6.55 2.78
N LYS A 186 -11.99 -5.52 3.60
CA LYS A 186 -12.88 -5.12 4.72
C LYS A 186 -14.14 -4.41 4.23
N LYS A 187 -15.17 -5.17 3.84
CA LYS A 187 -16.43 -4.69 3.26
C LYS A 187 -16.25 -4.04 1.88
N VAL A 188 -15.37 -4.62 1.06
CA VAL A 188 -15.10 -4.23 -0.32
C VAL A 188 -14.73 -5.46 -1.15
N PHE A 189 -15.28 -5.57 -2.36
CA PHE A 189 -14.77 -6.42 -3.42
C PHE A 189 -13.84 -5.62 -4.32
N GLU A 190 -12.74 -6.22 -4.74
CA GLU A 190 -11.81 -5.63 -5.69
C GLU A 190 -11.69 -6.51 -6.92
N ILE A 191 -12.02 -5.95 -8.07
CA ILE A 191 -11.90 -6.55 -9.39
C ILE A 191 -10.63 -5.98 -10.03
N ARG A 192 -9.67 -6.83 -10.33
CA ARG A 192 -8.38 -6.44 -10.92
C ARG A 192 -7.92 -7.43 -11.99
N PRO A 193 -7.10 -7.00 -12.95
CA PRO A 193 -6.53 -7.92 -13.94
C PRO A 193 -5.82 -9.10 -13.26
N ASP A 194 -6.00 -10.30 -13.82
CA ASP A 194 -5.33 -11.51 -13.32
C ASP A 194 -3.91 -11.62 -13.87
N ILE A 195 -3.07 -10.70 -13.47
CA ILE A 195 -1.64 -10.69 -13.76
C ILE A 195 -0.83 -10.95 -12.51
N GLU A 196 0.35 -11.50 -12.67
CA GLU A 196 1.29 -11.76 -11.57
C GLU A 196 1.90 -10.44 -11.07
N TRP A 197 1.07 -9.65 -10.39
CA TRP A 197 1.46 -8.37 -9.82
C TRP A 197 0.68 -8.08 -8.54
N ASP A 198 1.39 -7.63 -7.50
CA ASP A 198 0.86 -7.29 -6.18
C ASP A 198 1.75 -6.24 -5.46
N LYS A 199 1.45 -5.92 -4.20
CA LYS A 199 2.24 -4.97 -3.41
C LYS A 199 3.68 -5.45 -3.14
N GLY A 200 3.93 -6.76 -3.15
CA GLY A 200 5.28 -7.33 -3.04
C GLY A 200 6.10 -7.07 -4.30
N HIS A 201 5.52 -7.29 -5.47
CA HIS A 201 6.15 -6.97 -6.77
C HIS A 201 6.42 -5.47 -6.90
N ALA A 202 5.49 -4.62 -6.45
CA ALA A 202 5.68 -3.17 -6.44
C ALA A 202 6.84 -2.74 -5.52
N LEU A 203 6.98 -3.36 -4.34
CA LEU A 203 8.10 -3.12 -3.43
C LEU A 203 9.44 -3.51 -4.09
N GLU A 204 9.53 -4.70 -4.68
CA GLU A 204 10.75 -5.16 -5.36
C GLU A 204 11.10 -4.24 -6.54
N TYR A 205 10.14 -3.90 -7.39
CA TYR A 205 10.33 -2.96 -8.49
C TYR A 205 10.86 -1.60 -8.02
N LEU A 206 10.30 -1.05 -6.94
CA LEU A 206 10.76 0.22 -6.38
C LEU A 206 12.18 0.12 -5.80
N LEU A 207 12.53 -1.00 -5.17
CA LEU A 207 13.89 -1.23 -4.69
C LEU A 207 14.88 -1.34 -5.85
N GLU A 208 14.52 -2.01 -6.95
CA GLU A 208 15.35 -2.08 -8.17
C GLU A 208 15.53 -0.70 -8.80
N THR A 209 14.43 0.05 -8.94
CA THR A 209 14.40 1.42 -9.46
C THR A 209 15.30 2.37 -8.66
N LEU A 210 15.37 2.19 -7.35
CA LEU A 210 16.25 2.94 -6.46
C LEU A 210 17.72 2.46 -6.49
N GLY A 211 18.04 1.45 -7.29
CA GLY A 211 19.37 0.85 -7.36
C GLY A 211 19.71 -0.06 -6.19
N TYR A 212 18.69 -0.59 -5.50
CA TYR A 212 18.85 -1.40 -4.29
C TYR A 212 18.40 -2.86 -4.46
N GLY A 213 18.03 -3.27 -5.67
CA GLY A 213 17.49 -4.61 -5.95
C GLY A 213 18.34 -5.75 -5.38
N SER A 214 19.62 -5.79 -5.69
CA SER A 214 20.57 -6.81 -5.23
C SER A 214 21.42 -6.40 -4.03
N SER A 215 21.21 -5.21 -3.46
CA SER A 215 22.07 -4.70 -2.39
C SER A 215 21.82 -5.39 -1.06
N ASN A 216 22.93 -5.87 -0.46
CA ASN A 216 22.91 -6.45 0.89
C ASN A 216 22.81 -5.40 2.01
N ASP A 217 23.05 -4.13 1.69
CA ASP A 217 23.11 -3.04 2.64
C ASP A 217 21.82 -2.23 2.75
N VAL A 218 20.77 -2.69 2.05
CA VAL A 218 19.45 -2.08 2.12
C VAL A 218 18.56 -2.79 3.14
N LEU A 219 17.81 -2.00 3.87
CA LEU A 219 16.84 -2.45 4.87
C LEU A 219 15.48 -1.83 4.58
N PRO A 220 14.61 -2.52 3.81
CA PRO A 220 13.25 -2.06 3.61
C PRO A 220 12.43 -2.17 4.89
N ILE A 221 11.63 -1.14 5.16
CA ILE A 221 10.61 -1.13 6.21
C ILE A 221 9.27 -0.99 5.51
N TYR A 222 8.39 -1.98 5.65
CA TYR A 222 7.02 -1.92 5.13
C TYR A 222 6.02 -1.89 6.28
N ILE A 223 5.07 -0.97 6.24
CA ILE A 223 4.00 -0.84 7.23
C ILE A 223 2.66 -0.90 6.51
N GLY A 224 1.77 -1.83 6.89
CA GLY A 224 0.45 -2.03 6.29
C GLY A 224 -0.53 -2.70 7.24
N ASP A 225 -1.84 -2.70 6.93
CA ASP A 225 -2.88 -3.17 7.86
C ASP A 225 -3.75 -4.32 7.31
N ASP A 226 -3.76 -4.55 6.02
CA ASP A 226 -4.71 -5.44 5.37
C ASP A 226 -4.09 -6.73 4.78
N ARG A 227 -4.91 -7.48 4.03
CA ARG A 227 -4.51 -8.73 3.40
C ARG A 227 -3.54 -8.52 2.22
N THR A 228 -3.68 -7.40 1.50
CA THR A 228 -2.83 -7.12 0.33
C THR A 228 -1.40 -6.75 0.73
N ASP A 229 -1.21 -6.28 1.98
CA ASP A 229 0.12 -6.00 2.53
C ASP A 229 0.91 -7.27 2.86
N GLU A 230 0.21 -8.41 3.03
CA GLU A 230 0.88 -9.70 3.27
C GLU A 230 1.81 -10.10 2.11
N ASP A 231 1.54 -9.64 0.88
CA ASP A 231 2.40 -9.90 -0.27
C ASP A 231 3.73 -9.13 -0.14
N ALA A 232 3.68 -7.89 0.33
CA ALA A 232 4.88 -7.12 0.67
C ALA A 232 5.62 -7.71 1.89
N PHE A 233 4.89 -8.20 2.90
CA PHE A 233 5.52 -8.88 4.04
C PHE A 233 6.25 -10.17 3.61
N LYS A 234 5.65 -10.95 2.69
CA LYS A 234 6.30 -12.15 2.09
C LYS A 234 7.54 -11.77 1.31
N ALA A 235 7.51 -10.69 0.51
CA ALA A 235 8.66 -10.21 -0.25
C ALA A 235 9.81 -9.85 0.70
N ILE A 236 9.57 -9.08 1.76
CA ILE A 236 10.58 -8.75 2.78
C ILE A 236 11.12 -10.01 3.47
N LYS A 237 10.25 -10.95 3.82
CA LYS A 237 10.66 -12.22 4.43
C LYS A 237 11.54 -13.05 3.49
N LYS A 238 11.20 -13.11 2.19
CA LYS A 238 11.99 -13.80 1.16
C LYS A 238 13.38 -13.17 0.98
N ARG A 239 13.48 -11.84 1.08
CA ARG A 239 14.77 -11.14 1.07
C ARG A 239 15.64 -11.46 2.30
N GLY A 240 15.04 -11.98 3.39
CA GLY A 240 15.74 -12.26 4.65
C GLY A 240 16.24 -11.01 5.38
N LYS A 241 15.87 -9.82 4.91
CA LYS A 241 16.32 -8.52 5.43
C LYS A 241 15.18 -7.51 5.32
N GLY A 242 14.99 -6.71 6.36
CA GLY A 242 13.96 -5.69 6.41
C GLY A 242 12.98 -5.90 7.57
N TYR A 243 12.07 -4.97 7.73
CA TYR A 243 11.06 -4.98 8.78
C TYR A 243 9.68 -4.88 8.16
N SER A 244 8.89 -5.92 8.33
CA SER A 244 7.47 -5.98 8.00
C SER A 244 6.66 -5.71 9.26
N ILE A 245 5.80 -4.70 9.24
CA ILE A 245 5.06 -4.21 10.41
C ILE A 245 3.58 -4.19 10.09
N VAL A 246 2.80 -5.05 10.76
CA VAL A 246 1.34 -5.05 10.61
C VAL A 246 0.69 -4.04 11.54
N VAL A 247 -0.28 -3.28 11.03
CA VAL A 247 -1.10 -2.37 11.84
C VAL A 247 -2.41 -3.06 12.17
N SER A 248 -2.66 -3.34 13.46
CA SER A 248 -3.90 -3.98 13.91
C SER A 248 -4.17 -3.71 15.39
N SER A 249 -5.39 -3.32 15.73
CA SER A 249 -5.82 -3.12 17.11
C SER A 249 -5.89 -4.42 17.92
N SER A 250 -5.99 -5.57 17.24
CA SER A 250 -5.98 -6.91 17.83
C SER A 250 -4.85 -7.76 17.26
N PRO A 251 -4.32 -8.74 18.02
CA PRO A 251 -3.29 -9.63 17.52
C PRO A 251 -3.75 -10.40 16.28
N LYS A 252 -3.04 -10.27 15.16
CA LYS A 252 -3.24 -11.10 13.97
C LYS A 252 -2.47 -12.42 14.14
N LYS A 253 -3.17 -13.57 14.01
CA LYS A 253 -2.56 -14.90 14.12
C LYS A 253 -1.87 -15.31 12.82
N ASP A 254 -2.46 -14.93 11.68
CA ASP A 254 -2.06 -15.36 10.34
C ASP A 254 -1.49 -14.17 9.56
N THR A 255 -0.32 -13.67 9.99
CA THR A 255 0.42 -12.63 9.29
C THR A 255 1.88 -13.03 9.12
N MET A 256 2.47 -12.63 7.99
CA MET A 256 3.90 -12.75 7.71
C MET A 256 4.71 -11.57 8.27
N ALA A 257 4.06 -10.57 8.86
CA ALA A 257 4.74 -9.44 9.49
C ALA A 257 5.64 -9.89 10.65
N SER A 258 6.78 -9.26 10.79
CA SER A 258 7.73 -9.53 11.90
C SER A 258 7.39 -8.74 13.16
N TYR A 259 6.73 -7.60 13.01
CA TYR A 259 6.38 -6.67 14.09
C TYR A 259 4.95 -6.19 13.96
N SER A 260 4.45 -5.52 14.99
CA SER A 260 3.10 -4.98 15.02
C SER A 260 3.05 -3.55 15.55
N LEU A 261 2.06 -2.79 15.10
CA LEU A 261 1.60 -1.51 15.65
C LEU A 261 0.08 -1.59 15.81
N ARG A 262 -0.51 -0.78 16.70
CA ARG A 262 -1.94 -0.92 17.02
C ARG A 262 -2.85 -0.03 16.16
N SER A 263 -2.32 1.08 15.63
CA SER A 263 -3.13 2.11 14.98
C SER A 263 -2.27 3.07 14.14
N PRO A 264 -2.87 3.90 13.28
CA PRO A 264 -2.18 4.99 12.62
C PRO A 264 -1.46 5.96 13.58
N SER A 265 -1.98 6.10 14.81
CA SER A 265 -1.29 6.89 15.84
C SER A 265 0.05 6.27 16.27
N ASP A 266 0.13 4.96 16.36
CA ASP A 266 1.37 4.27 16.67
C ASP A 266 2.33 4.25 15.48
N VAL A 267 1.81 4.15 14.24
CA VAL A 267 2.60 4.36 13.02
C VAL A 267 3.28 5.73 13.06
N LYS A 268 2.52 6.79 13.36
CA LYS A 268 3.07 8.15 13.49
C LYS A 268 4.18 8.22 14.54
N LYS A 269 4.00 7.59 15.71
CA LYS A 269 5.04 7.56 16.76
C LYS A 269 6.30 6.83 16.30
N PHE A 270 6.13 5.67 15.64
CA PHE A 270 7.24 4.90 15.10
C PHE A 270 8.05 5.71 14.08
N LEU A 271 7.37 6.31 13.11
CA LEU A 271 7.98 7.16 12.08
C LEU A 271 8.70 8.38 12.70
N SER A 272 8.09 9.02 13.70
CA SER A 272 8.74 10.15 14.40
C SER A 272 10.02 9.72 15.15
N ARG A 273 10.01 8.53 15.78
CA ARG A 273 11.22 7.98 16.42
C ARG A 273 12.30 7.66 15.39
N LEU A 274 11.91 7.15 14.22
CA LEU A 274 12.83 6.83 13.13
C LEU A 274 13.55 8.08 12.61
N VAL A 275 12.82 9.19 12.44
CA VAL A 275 13.39 10.51 12.07
C VAL A 275 14.32 11.02 13.15
N THR A 276 13.88 11.00 14.41
CA THR A 276 14.72 11.46 15.55
C THR A 276 16.02 10.67 15.62
N TRP A 277 15.97 9.36 15.45
CA TRP A 277 17.16 8.52 15.42
C TRP A 277 18.11 8.90 14.29
N LYS A 278 17.58 9.08 13.08
CA LYS A 278 18.41 9.44 11.91
C LYS A 278 19.12 10.77 12.12
N ASN A 279 18.41 11.79 12.60
CA ASN A 279 18.98 13.11 12.85
C ASN A 279 20.05 13.11 13.96
N ASN A 280 19.92 12.20 14.94
CA ASN A 280 20.92 12.06 16.01
C ASN A 280 22.14 11.22 15.57
N SER A 281 22.00 10.37 14.56
CA SER A 281 23.07 9.49 14.08
C SER A 281 23.96 10.14 13.03
N ASP A 282 23.45 11.11 12.29
CA ASP A 282 24.17 11.92 11.30
C ASP A 282 23.94 13.40 11.66
N PRO A 283 24.62 13.94 12.69
CA PRO A 283 24.61 15.39 12.93
C PRO A 283 25.28 16.07 11.74
N SER A 284 24.50 16.89 11.00
CA SER A 284 24.93 17.73 9.86
C SER A 284 26.06 18.67 10.23
#